data_ac64ac2be3b4bf8518a8cd219f6a55c3
#
_entry.id   ac64ac2be3b4bf8518a8cd219f6a55c3
#
_cell.length_a   1.000
_cell.length_b   1.000
_cell.length_c   1.000
_cell.angle_alpha   90.00
_cell.angle_beta   90.00
_cell.angle_gamma   90.00
#
_symmetry.space_group_name_H-M   'P 1'
#
loop_
_entity.id
_entity.type
_entity.pdbx_description
1 polymer ?
#
loop_
_entity_poly.entity_id
_entity_poly.type
_entity_poly.pdbx_seq_one_letter_code
_entity_poly.pdbx_strand_id
1 'polypeptide(L)'
;MTKNFNITFKNLKQFSQKFNNKRTNKVFKNVNTKVPFNKLVIKSDYAQTQKRVFDKKINIKKKITDQEKSGRCWIFAFLNVIRIPMIKKYSLEENFEFSQNYLFFYDKLEKANAFFNYIFDTKKTTLNNIVNYKMDTIKLVHLLDNLTNDGGNWCNFCNLINKYGVIPKSIMNDKFHSKNSKDLNTFYNNFLRKSAKLIRNSSKNKETLMKQLLSDCYKILVLFLGEPPKTFTWDYYEIDKKNKDKKNQKILENIIPLDFYKKYVPYDVNDKICLINYPCKDIPYYKKYNLEMFLNVIEGIKTEFINVPMDIIVKAIKKSINNEEAVWCGVDVNKFISKDDGFLDTKGFNYTDIFGFNNIMDKCDGLNYRQSNPTHAFVIEGYNHKKGNSHGFLIENSWGDDNGFKGNYYMSEKWFNLYGYIAVVDKKFVSSKELNIMKQKPIILPFWNPFGNLLNIK
;
A
#
# COMPACT_ATOMS: atom_id res chain seq x y z
N MET A 1 10.83 -39.64 -18.06
CA MET A 1 11.57 -38.51 -17.44
C MET A 1 12.26 -37.72 -18.55
N THR A 2 11.94 -36.47 -18.72
CA THR A 2 12.62 -35.57 -19.66
C THR A 2 14.05 -35.38 -19.20
N LYS A 3 15.03 -35.62 -20.13
CA LYS A 3 16.46 -35.46 -19.84
C LYS A 3 16.75 -34.01 -19.46
N ASN A 4 17.37 -33.76 -18.30
CA ASN A 4 17.75 -32.42 -17.88
C ASN A 4 18.67 -31.78 -18.92
N PHE A 5 18.43 -30.51 -19.26
CA PHE A 5 19.32 -29.74 -20.13
C PHE A 5 20.51 -29.20 -19.32
N ASN A 6 21.72 -29.63 -19.71
CA ASN A 6 22.95 -29.18 -19.09
C ASN A 6 23.63 -28.11 -19.95
N ILE A 7 23.98 -26.95 -19.36
CA ILE A 7 24.76 -25.95 -20.06
C ILE A 7 26.19 -26.43 -20.26
N THR A 8 26.62 -26.55 -21.52
CA THR A 8 27.97 -26.94 -21.90
C THR A 8 28.81 -25.79 -22.40
N PHE A 9 30.14 -25.95 -22.45
CA PHE A 9 31.03 -24.96 -23.07
C PHE A 9 30.67 -24.68 -24.54
N LYS A 10 30.17 -25.67 -25.28
CA LYS A 10 29.68 -25.51 -26.65
C LYS A 10 28.47 -24.55 -26.68
N ASN A 11 27.53 -24.70 -25.74
CA ASN A 11 26.39 -23.77 -25.62
C ASN A 11 26.86 -22.35 -25.30
N LEU A 12 27.78 -22.19 -24.34
CA LEU A 12 28.31 -20.87 -23.96
C LEU A 12 29.02 -20.18 -25.13
N LYS A 13 29.77 -20.92 -25.95
CA LYS A 13 30.40 -20.40 -27.18
C LYS A 13 29.34 -19.89 -28.17
N GLN A 14 28.29 -20.66 -28.39
CA GLN A 14 27.17 -20.28 -29.27
C GLN A 14 26.43 -19.03 -28.74
N PHE A 15 26.18 -18.96 -27.43
CA PHE A 15 25.52 -17.79 -26.82
C PHE A 15 26.37 -16.54 -26.96
N SER A 16 27.67 -16.66 -26.71
CA SER A 16 28.63 -15.56 -26.88
C SER A 16 28.70 -15.07 -28.33
N GLN A 17 28.78 -15.97 -29.29
CA GLN A 17 28.76 -15.62 -30.72
C GLN A 17 27.47 -14.88 -31.10
N LYS A 18 26.29 -15.40 -30.69
CA LYS A 18 25.00 -14.75 -30.97
C LYS A 18 24.92 -13.35 -30.36
N PHE A 19 25.45 -13.18 -29.15
CA PHE A 19 25.51 -11.86 -28.51
C PHE A 19 26.42 -10.89 -29.28
N ASN A 20 27.63 -11.33 -29.63
CA ASN A 20 28.65 -10.49 -30.26
C ASN A 20 28.34 -10.14 -31.72
N ASN A 21 27.50 -10.90 -32.41
CA ASN A 21 27.07 -10.62 -33.77
C ASN A 21 26.14 -9.40 -33.88
N LYS A 22 25.56 -8.94 -32.76
CA LYS A 22 24.71 -7.74 -32.75
C LYS A 22 25.50 -6.52 -32.26
N ARG A 23 25.71 -5.53 -33.15
CA ARG A 23 26.40 -4.28 -32.81
C ARG A 23 25.70 -3.53 -31.64
N THR A 24 24.37 -3.53 -31.65
CA THR A 24 23.56 -2.92 -30.58
C THR A 24 23.86 -3.49 -29.21
N ASN A 25 24.11 -4.80 -29.09
CA ASN A 25 24.44 -5.45 -27.82
C ASN A 25 25.76 -4.88 -27.23
N LYS A 26 26.77 -4.64 -28.10
CA LYS A 26 28.07 -4.10 -27.67
C LYS A 26 27.95 -2.67 -27.16
N VAL A 27 27.20 -1.84 -27.89
CA VAL A 27 26.92 -0.44 -27.50
C VAL A 27 26.17 -0.43 -26.17
N PHE A 28 25.09 -1.19 -26.06
CA PHE A 28 24.27 -1.23 -24.87
C PHE A 28 25.03 -1.75 -23.64
N LYS A 29 25.86 -2.79 -23.80
CA LYS A 29 26.76 -3.29 -22.75
C LYS A 29 27.64 -2.17 -22.19
N ASN A 30 28.26 -1.36 -23.06
CA ASN A 30 29.13 -0.27 -22.62
C ASN A 30 28.38 0.83 -21.88
N VAL A 31 27.21 1.23 -22.39
CA VAL A 31 26.39 2.29 -21.76
C VAL A 31 25.86 1.82 -20.40
N ASN A 32 25.40 0.58 -20.30
CA ASN A 32 24.84 0.01 -19.07
C ASN A 32 25.87 -0.14 -17.93
N THR A 33 27.17 -0.06 -18.21
CA THR A 33 28.20 -0.03 -17.15
C THR A 33 28.26 1.31 -16.39
N LYS A 34 27.70 2.38 -16.97
CA LYS A 34 27.83 3.74 -16.43
C LYS A 34 26.50 4.42 -16.11
N VAL A 35 25.40 3.91 -16.66
CA VAL A 35 24.06 4.50 -16.52
C VAL A 35 23.13 3.48 -15.89
N PRO A 36 22.36 3.85 -14.85
CA PRO A 36 21.38 2.96 -14.23
C PRO A 36 20.37 2.42 -15.26
N PHE A 37 20.13 1.14 -15.22
CA PHE A 37 19.30 0.43 -16.20
C PHE A 37 17.89 1.04 -16.37
N ASN A 38 17.24 1.41 -15.27
CA ASN A 38 15.91 2.04 -15.28
C ASN A 38 15.87 3.37 -16.03
N LYS A 39 17.02 4.09 -16.15
CA LYS A 39 17.13 5.32 -16.94
C LYS A 39 17.39 5.03 -18.43
N LEU A 40 18.07 3.92 -18.73
CA LEU A 40 18.39 3.55 -20.13
C LEU A 40 17.18 3.09 -20.94
N VAL A 41 16.20 2.51 -20.28
CA VAL A 41 15.02 1.94 -20.94
C VAL A 41 13.90 2.96 -21.18
N ILE A 42 14.02 4.17 -20.61
CA ILE A 42 13.02 5.24 -20.80
C ILE A 42 13.18 5.84 -22.19
N LYS A 43 12.06 6.05 -22.88
CA LYS A 43 11.98 6.77 -24.14
C LYS A 43 11.92 8.28 -23.86
N SER A 44 12.97 9.02 -24.20
CA SER A 44 13.05 10.46 -23.95
C SER A 44 11.91 11.23 -24.62
N ASP A 45 11.58 10.91 -25.86
CA ASP A 45 10.47 11.54 -26.60
C ASP A 45 9.13 11.35 -25.89
N TYR A 46 8.92 10.15 -25.34
CA TYR A 46 7.71 9.86 -24.57
C TYR A 46 7.65 10.67 -23.28
N ALA A 47 8.74 10.78 -22.55
CA ALA A 47 8.83 11.56 -21.32
C ALA A 47 8.50 13.04 -21.54
N GLN A 48 8.97 13.63 -22.66
CA GLN A 48 8.72 15.03 -23.00
C GLN A 48 7.25 15.31 -23.37
N THR A 49 6.52 14.31 -23.87
CA THR A 49 5.13 14.47 -24.36
C THR A 49 4.06 14.20 -23.30
N GLN A 50 4.45 13.96 -22.04
CA GLN A 50 3.49 13.63 -20.99
C GLN A 50 2.53 14.78 -20.69
N LYS A 51 1.23 14.45 -20.69
CA LYS A 51 0.17 15.41 -20.35
C LYS A 51 0.15 15.67 -18.85
N ARG A 52 0.19 16.95 -18.49
CA ARG A 52 0.11 17.45 -17.10
C ARG A 52 -1.22 18.17 -16.81
N VAL A 53 -2.11 18.19 -17.79
CA VAL A 53 -3.44 18.80 -17.68
C VAL A 53 -4.48 17.68 -17.69
N PHE A 54 -5.40 17.74 -16.73
CA PHE A 54 -6.46 16.75 -16.55
C PHE A 54 -7.81 17.41 -16.71
N ASP A 55 -8.74 16.75 -17.40
CA ASP A 55 -10.09 17.27 -17.66
C ASP A 55 -10.93 17.38 -16.38
N LYS A 56 -10.76 16.42 -15.48
CA LYS A 56 -11.37 16.44 -14.16
C LYS A 56 -10.33 16.11 -13.10
N LYS A 57 -10.24 16.96 -12.10
CA LYS A 57 -9.41 16.74 -10.90
C LYS A 57 -10.06 17.36 -9.68
N ILE A 58 -9.74 16.84 -8.51
CA ILE A 58 -10.15 17.43 -7.24
C ILE A 58 -9.39 18.75 -7.06
N ASN A 59 -10.16 19.83 -6.91
CA ASN A 59 -9.58 21.16 -6.77
C ASN A 59 -9.28 21.47 -5.30
N ILE A 60 -8.04 21.18 -4.90
CA ILE A 60 -7.53 21.47 -3.57
C ILE A 60 -6.05 21.78 -3.63
N LYS A 61 -5.63 22.76 -2.85
CA LYS A 61 -4.21 23.02 -2.59
C LYS A 61 -3.79 22.28 -1.35
N LYS A 62 -2.74 21.48 -1.46
CA LYS A 62 -2.13 20.74 -0.37
C LYS A 62 -0.69 20.37 -0.69
N LYS A 63 0.15 20.29 0.33
CA LYS A 63 1.51 19.80 0.17
C LYS A 63 1.51 18.28 -0.02
N ILE A 64 2.46 17.80 -0.79
CA ILE A 64 2.70 16.37 -0.97
C ILE A 64 3.38 15.81 0.28
N THR A 65 2.90 14.65 0.72
CA THR A 65 3.47 13.96 1.88
C THR A 65 4.66 13.10 1.48
N ASP A 66 5.54 12.80 2.45
CA ASP A 66 6.68 11.93 2.23
C ASP A 66 6.76 10.83 3.28
N GLN A 67 6.68 9.57 2.84
CA GLN A 67 6.85 8.37 3.69
C GLN A 67 8.31 8.03 3.94
N GLU A 68 9.22 8.67 3.22
CA GLU A 68 10.66 8.44 3.23
C GLU A 68 11.03 6.94 3.09
N LYS A 69 11.89 6.41 3.97
CA LYS A 69 12.37 5.02 3.92
C LYS A 69 11.54 4.09 4.81
N SER A 70 10.20 4.16 4.69
CA SER A 70 9.27 3.30 5.43
C SER A 70 8.22 2.68 4.51
N GLY A 71 7.68 1.53 4.89
CA GLY A 71 6.60 0.85 4.15
C GLY A 71 5.20 1.34 4.49
N ARG A 72 5.04 2.58 4.97
CA ARG A 72 3.78 3.17 5.43
C ARG A 72 2.91 3.75 4.31
N CYS A 73 3.19 3.44 3.03
CA CYS A 73 2.45 3.99 1.89
C CYS A 73 0.93 3.90 2.04
N TRP A 74 0.44 2.79 2.56
CA TRP A 74 -0.98 2.54 2.78
C TRP A 74 -1.59 3.52 3.81
N ILE A 75 -0.88 3.85 4.90
CA ILE A 75 -1.31 4.85 5.89
C ILE A 75 -1.28 6.26 5.27
N PHE A 76 -0.20 6.61 4.55
CA PHE A 76 -0.07 7.89 3.88
C PHE A 76 -1.18 8.10 2.86
N ALA A 77 -1.39 7.15 1.96
CA ALA A 77 -2.44 7.23 0.94
C ALA A 77 -3.83 7.40 1.57
N PHE A 78 -4.11 6.70 2.67
CA PHE A 78 -5.37 6.84 3.39
C PHE A 78 -5.56 8.20 4.01
N LEU A 79 -4.58 8.64 4.79
CA LEU A 79 -4.63 9.95 5.44
C LEU A 79 -4.68 11.07 4.40
N ASN A 80 -4.08 10.87 3.22
CA ASN A 80 -4.18 11.81 2.10
C ASN A 80 -5.60 11.86 1.51
N VAL A 81 -6.34 10.74 1.47
CA VAL A 81 -7.76 10.76 1.07
C VAL A 81 -8.60 11.52 2.08
N ILE A 82 -8.50 11.21 3.39
CA ILE A 82 -9.37 11.80 4.40
C ILE A 82 -9.02 13.25 4.76
N ARG A 83 -7.79 13.72 4.50
CA ARG A 83 -7.42 15.13 4.74
C ARG A 83 -8.08 16.08 3.76
N ILE A 84 -8.45 15.64 2.55
CA ILE A 84 -9.09 16.48 1.54
C ILE A 84 -10.41 17.09 2.04
N PRO A 85 -11.40 16.30 2.46
CA PRO A 85 -12.64 16.84 3.02
C PRO A 85 -12.39 17.63 4.32
N MET A 86 -11.36 17.28 5.10
CA MET A 86 -10.98 18.02 6.31
C MET A 86 -10.50 19.43 5.97
N ILE A 87 -9.55 19.57 5.03
CA ILE A 87 -9.05 20.89 4.57
C ILE A 87 -10.21 21.72 3.99
N LYS A 88 -11.08 21.12 3.19
CA LYS A 88 -12.24 21.82 2.59
C LYS A 88 -13.23 22.32 3.64
N LYS A 89 -13.57 21.47 4.62
CA LYS A 89 -14.56 21.80 5.66
C LYS A 89 -14.09 22.95 6.56
N TYR A 90 -12.85 22.87 7.00
CA TYR A 90 -12.28 23.82 7.97
C TYR A 90 -11.39 24.89 7.34
N SER A 91 -11.32 24.95 6.01
CA SER A 91 -10.44 25.89 5.29
C SER A 91 -9.01 25.91 5.84
N LEU A 92 -8.46 24.70 6.06
CA LEU A 92 -7.13 24.52 6.66
C LEU A 92 -6.00 24.92 5.69
N GLU A 93 -4.83 25.16 6.24
CA GLU A 93 -3.62 25.42 5.48
C GLU A 93 -3.20 24.21 4.61
N GLU A 94 -2.48 24.49 3.52
CA GLU A 94 -2.02 23.49 2.54
C GLU A 94 -1.12 22.40 3.16
N ASN A 95 -0.46 22.71 4.29
CA ASN A 95 0.45 21.82 5.01
C ASN A 95 -0.25 20.94 6.06
N PHE A 96 -1.58 21.03 6.20
CA PHE A 96 -2.29 20.16 7.13
C PHE A 96 -2.11 18.69 6.78
N GLU A 97 -1.72 17.91 7.76
CA GLU A 97 -1.62 16.45 7.71
C GLU A 97 -2.16 15.83 9.00
N PHE A 98 -2.68 14.61 8.88
CA PHE A 98 -2.88 13.73 10.03
C PHE A 98 -1.57 13.00 10.38
N SER A 99 -1.42 12.58 11.63
CA SER A 99 -0.24 11.85 12.10
C SER A 99 -0.22 10.42 11.58
N GLN A 100 0.70 10.13 10.68
CA GLN A 100 0.98 8.76 10.23
C GLN A 100 1.67 7.96 11.33
N ASN A 101 2.51 8.61 12.12
CA ASN A 101 3.26 8.00 13.21
C ASN A 101 2.34 7.45 14.32
N TYR A 102 1.23 8.14 14.61
CA TYR A 102 0.21 7.72 15.55
C TYR A 102 -0.41 6.36 15.18
N LEU A 103 -0.85 6.23 13.94
CA LEU A 103 -1.45 5.00 13.43
C LEU A 103 -0.41 3.89 13.28
N PHE A 104 0.81 4.23 12.89
CA PHE A 104 1.91 3.27 12.78
C PHE A 104 2.28 2.66 14.12
N PHE A 105 2.27 3.44 15.21
CA PHE A 105 2.46 2.94 16.56
C PHE A 105 1.45 1.84 16.90
N TYR A 106 0.16 2.12 16.70
CA TYR A 106 -0.89 1.17 17.02
C TYR A 106 -0.92 -0.03 16.08
N ASP A 107 -0.61 0.15 14.81
CA ASP A 107 -0.49 -0.96 13.87
C ASP A 107 0.57 -1.98 14.34
N LYS A 108 1.74 -1.50 14.75
CA LYS A 108 2.81 -2.35 15.29
C LYS A 108 2.38 -3.08 16.57
N LEU A 109 1.72 -2.38 17.48
CA LEU A 109 1.27 -2.96 18.74
C LEU A 109 0.19 -4.02 18.52
N GLU A 110 -0.80 -3.74 17.65
CA GLU A 110 -1.89 -4.67 17.36
C GLU A 110 -1.42 -5.88 16.57
N LYS A 111 -0.51 -5.72 15.63
CA LYS A 111 0.13 -6.84 14.94
C LYS A 111 0.89 -7.74 15.89
N ALA A 112 1.57 -7.19 16.91
CA ALA A 112 2.21 -7.98 17.96
C ALA A 112 1.20 -8.74 18.80
N ASN A 113 0.08 -8.10 19.16
CA ASN A 113 -1.01 -8.74 19.88
C ASN A 113 -1.60 -9.91 19.06
N ALA A 114 -1.91 -9.71 17.79
CA ALA A 114 -2.40 -10.75 16.89
C ALA A 114 -1.40 -11.90 16.75
N PHE A 115 -0.12 -11.59 16.58
CA PHE A 115 0.96 -12.56 16.51
C PHE A 115 1.07 -13.41 17.77
N PHE A 116 1.10 -12.81 18.95
CA PHE A 116 1.19 -13.55 20.20
C PHE A 116 -0.01 -14.47 20.42
N ASN A 117 -1.22 -14.01 20.13
CA ASN A 117 -2.42 -14.86 20.20
C ASN A 117 -2.27 -16.09 19.31
N TYR A 118 -1.82 -15.91 18.05
CA TYR A 118 -1.59 -17.02 17.14
C TYR A 118 -0.51 -18.00 17.66
N ILE A 119 0.57 -17.48 18.26
CA ILE A 119 1.61 -18.34 18.87
C ILE A 119 1.07 -19.15 20.04
N PHE A 120 0.17 -18.59 20.86
CA PHE A 120 -0.50 -19.34 21.92
C PHE A 120 -1.37 -20.46 21.36
N ASP A 121 -2.14 -20.17 20.33
CA ASP A 121 -3.07 -21.14 19.72
C ASP A 121 -2.31 -22.27 19.01
N THR A 122 -1.11 -22.00 18.48
CA THR A 122 -0.25 -22.97 17.80
C THR A 122 0.88 -23.52 18.66
N LYS A 123 0.79 -23.40 19.98
CA LYS A 123 1.86 -23.80 20.92
C LYS A 123 2.35 -25.26 20.74
N LYS A 124 1.44 -26.16 20.38
CA LYS A 124 1.74 -27.60 20.16
C LYS A 124 2.27 -27.91 18.75
N THR A 125 2.24 -26.94 17.83
CA THR A 125 2.72 -27.14 16.45
C THR A 125 4.25 -27.24 16.44
N THR A 126 4.82 -28.26 15.81
CA THR A 126 6.29 -28.44 15.71
C THR A 126 6.88 -27.57 14.62
N LEU A 127 8.05 -26.95 14.90
CA LEU A 127 8.78 -26.14 13.94
C LEU A 127 9.69 -26.97 12.98
N ASN A 128 10.11 -28.14 13.46
CA ASN A 128 11.17 -28.92 12.80
C ASN A 128 10.67 -30.19 12.10
N ASN A 129 9.41 -30.28 11.73
CA ASN A 129 8.88 -31.47 11.06
C ASN A 129 9.21 -31.40 9.56
N ILE A 130 10.46 -31.73 9.20
CA ILE A 130 10.99 -31.63 7.82
C ILE A 130 10.36 -32.71 6.90
N VAL A 131 9.83 -33.79 7.43
CA VAL A 131 9.40 -34.95 6.64
C VAL A 131 7.91 -34.93 6.27
N ASN A 132 7.06 -34.28 7.08
CA ASN A 132 5.61 -34.15 6.81
C ASN A 132 5.16 -32.74 7.17
N TYR A 133 5.29 -31.78 6.26
CA TYR A 133 4.81 -30.42 6.44
C TYR A 133 3.29 -30.40 6.61
N LYS A 134 2.84 -30.30 7.86
CA LYS A 134 1.45 -29.97 8.15
C LYS A 134 1.22 -28.50 7.83
N MET A 135 0.04 -28.15 7.34
CA MET A 135 -0.33 -26.77 6.97
C MET A 135 -0.10 -25.78 8.13
N ASP A 136 -0.35 -26.19 9.39
CA ASP A 136 -0.13 -25.35 10.55
C ASP A 136 1.35 -25.02 10.79
N THR A 137 2.27 -25.93 10.46
CA THR A 137 3.71 -25.67 10.50
C THR A 137 4.10 -24.61 9.44
N ILE A 138 3.56 -24.75 8.22
CA ILE A 138 3.81 -23.79 7.13
C ILE A 138 3.31 -22.39 7.51
N LYS A 139 2.10 -22.30 8.09
CA LYS A 139 1.53 -21.04 8.59
C LYS A 139 2.38 -20.42 9.69
N LEU A 140 2.83 -21.21 10.63
CA LEU A 140 3.68 -20.75 11.73
C LEU A 140 5.03 -20.22 11.22
N VAL A 141 5.69 -20.94 10.30
CA VAL A 141 6.95 -20.49 9.68
C VAL A 141 6.71 -19.20 8.91
N HIS A 142 5.66 -19.13 8.10
CA HIS A 142 5.31 -17.90 7.36
C HIS A 142 5.12 -16.69 8.30
N LEU A 143 4.45 -16.88 9.43
CA LEU A 143 4.31 -15.80 10.43
C LEU A 143 5.64 -15.38 11.05
N LEU A 144 6.50 -16.33 11.37
CA LEU A 144 7.82 -16.05 11.92
C LEU A 144 8.73 -15.32 10.91
N ASP A 145 8.53 -15.53 9.61
CA ASP A 145 9.25 -14.82 8.55
C ASP A 145 8.67 -13.43 8.29
N ASN A 146 7.34 -13.26 8.45
CA ASN A 146 6.59 -12.05 8.12
C ASN A 146 5.86 -11.48 9.34
N LEU A 147 6.63 -11.05 10.35
CA LEU A 147 6.09 -10.51 11.60
C LEU A 147 5.39 -9.15 11.42
N THR A 148 5.80 -8.16 12.17
CA THR A 148 5.25 -6.81 12.11
C THR A 148 5.98 -5.96 11.08
N ASN A 149 5.80 -6.27 9.78
CA ASN A 149 6.27 -5.38 8.72
C ASN A 149 5.41 -4.10 8.63
N ASP A 150 5.81 -3.15 7.80
CA ASP A 150 5.18 -1.82 7.72
C ASP A 150 3.89 -1.82 6.88
N GLY A 151 3.68 -2.85 6.07
CA GLY A 151 2.58 -2.90 5.12
C GLY A 151 1.20 -3.09 5.76
N GLY A 152 0.19 -2.79 4.99
CA GLY A 152 -1.22 -2.95 5.36
C GLY A 152 -2.16 -2.64 4.19
N ASN A 153 -3.45 -2.80 4.43
CA ASN A 153 -4.50 -2.50 3.48
C ASN A 153 -5.61 -1.64 4.08
N TRP A 154 -6.69 -1.44 3.31
CA TRP A 154 -7.83 -0.64 3.75
C TRP A 154 -8.45 -1.15 5.06
N CYS A 155 -8.73 -2.42 5.20
CA CYS A 155 -9.37 -2.94 6.42
C CYS A 155 -8.49 -2.78 7.65
N ASN A 156 -7.16 -2.95 7.50
CA ASN A 156 -6.22 -2.69 8.58
C ASN A 156 -6.30 -1.22 9.05
N PHE A 157 -6.43 -0.30 8.10
CA PHE A 157 -6.61 1.12 8.41
C PHE A 157 -7.96 1.39 9.10
N CYS A 158 -9.06 0.84 8.57
CA CYS A 158 -10.38 0.98 9.20
C CYS A 158 -10.38 0.49 10.66
N ASN A 159 -9.73 -0.64 10.92
CA ASN A 159 -9.60 -1.19 12.27
C ASN A 159 -8.88 -0.22 13.22
N LEU A 160 -7.78 0.39 12.77
CA LEU A 160 -7.05 1.37 13.58
C LEU A 160 -7.87 2.63 13.83
N ILE A 161 -8.51 3.16 12.80
CA ILE A 161 -9.34 4.37 12.91
C ILE A 161 -10.54 4.15 13.83
N ASN A 162 -11.24 3.02 13.69
CA ASN A 162 -12.41 2.70 14.49
C ASN A 162 -12.05 2.48 15.97
N LYS A 163 -10.84 2.00 16.27
CA LYS A 163 -10.39 1.74 17.64
C LYS A 163 -9.69 2.93 18.29
N TYR A 164 -8.85 3.64 17.53
CA TYR A 164 -7.93 4.66 18.06
C TYR A 164 -8.21 6.07 17.55
N GLY A 165 -9.01 6.24 16.50
CA GLY A 165 -9.20 7.53 15.85
C GLY A 165 -7.98 8.03 15.10
N VAL A 166 -7.91 9.35 14.92
CA VAL A 166 -6.78 10.07 14.28
C VAL A 166 -6.46 11.32 15.05
N ILE A 167 -5.26 11.86 14.83
CA ILE A 167 -4.81 13.15 15.37
C ILE A 167 -4.09 13.96 14.29
N PRO A 168 -4.05 15.29 14.40
CA PRO A 168 -3.19 16.14 13.56
C PRO A 168 -1.70 15.77 13.72
N LYS A 169 -0.94 15.91 12.65
CA LYS A 169 0.51 15.58 12.63
C LYS A 169 1.31 16.41 13.62
N SER A 170 0.90 17.68 13.85
CA SER A 170 1.53 18.58 14.83
C SER A 170 1.54 18.02 16.26
N ILE A 171 0.60 17.14 16.60
CA ILE A 171 0.46 16.55 17.94
C ILE A 171 1.43 15.38 18.13
N MET A 172 1.65 14.57 17.09
CA MET A 172 2.61 13.46 17.12
C MET A 172 3.34 13.38 15.78
N ASN A 173 4.40 14.15 15.65
CA ASN A 173 5.23 14.19 14.45
C ASN A 173 6.01 12.91 14.24
N ASP A 174 6.43 12.68 12.99
CA ASP A 174 7.36 11.60 12.64
C ASP A 174 8.68 11.72 13.41
N LYS A 175 9.17 10.59 13.89
CA LYS A 175 10.49 10.44 14.49
C LYS A 175 11.47 9.84 13.46
N PHE A 176 12.76 9.81 13.79
CA PHE A 176 13.77 9.21 12.90
C PHE A 176 13.38 7.80 12.47
N HIS A 177 12.94 6.96 13.41
CA HIS A 177 12.60 5.56 13.13
C HIS A 177 11.21 5.35 12.51
N SER A 178 10.33 6.32 12.52
CA SER A 178 9.12 6.27 11.69
C SER A 178 9.42 6.60 10.24
N LYS A 179 10.39 7.50 9.99
CA LYS A 179 10.88 7.86 8.65
C LYS A 179 11.81 6.80 8.05
N ASN A 180 12.58 6.10 8.89
CA ASN A 180 13.47 5.00 8.51
C ASN A 180 13.23 3.82 9.45
N SER A 181 12.27 2.95 9.08
CA SER A 181 11.75 1.88 9.93
C SER A 181 12.63 0.64 10.06
N LYS A 182 13.73 0.55 9.29
CA LYS A 182 14.57 -0.66 9.23
C LYS A 182 15.05 -1.14 10.59
N ASP A 183 15.61 -0.24 11.40
CA ASP A 183 16.21 -0.64 12.70
C ASP A 183 15.13 -0.98 13.71
N LEU A 184 14.01 -0.21 13.74
CA LEU A 184 12.85 -0.55 14.53
C LEU A 184 12.34 -1.94 14.17
N ASN A 185 12.11 -2.22 12.89
CA ASN A 185 11.60 -3.51 12.43
C ASN A 185 12.55 -4.65 12.81
N THR A 186 13.84 -4.46 12.64
CA THR A 186 14.86 -5.48 13.00
C THR A 186 14.82 -5.78 14.50
N PHE A 187 14.89 -4.76 15.34
CA PHE A 187 14.90 -4.93 16.79
C PHE A 187 13.59 -5.51 17.30
N TYR A 188 12.47 -4.95 16.85
CA TYR A 188 11.12 -5.34 17.29
C TYR A 188 10.80 -6.78 16.89
N ASN A 189 11.07 -7.16 15.64
CA ASN A 189 10.85 -8.52 15.16
C ASN A 189 11.73 -9.56 15.88
N ASN A 190 12.96 -9.21 16.26
CA ASN A 190 13.81 -10.09 17.07
C ASN A 190 13.23 -10.27 18.48
N PHE A 191 12.70 -9.20 19.08
CA PHE A 191 11.98 -9.29 20.35
C PHE A 191 10.75 -10.21 20.25
N LEU A 192 9.94 -10.06 19.19
CA LEU A 192 8.75 -10.88 18.96
C LEU A 192 9.10 -12.37 18.78
N ARG A 193 10.17 -12.69 18.03
CA ARG A 193 10.65 -14.08 17.89
C ARG A 193 11.10 -14.68 19.23
N LYS A 194 11.83 -13.90 20.02
CA LYS A 194 12.23 -14.31 21.38
C LYS A 194 11.00 -14.56 22.26
N SER A 195 10.02 -13.68 22.17
CA SER A 195 8.75 -13.81 22.89
C SER A 195 7.94 -15.02 22.45
N ALA A 196 7.90 -15.33 21.15
CA ALA A 196 7.28 -16.55 20.64
C ALA A 196 7.91 -17.81 21.24
N LYS A 197 9.25 -17.90 21.34
CA LYS A 197 9.94 -18.99 22.02
C LYS A 197 9.53 -19.08 23.51
N LEU A 198 9.46 -17.93 24.19
CA LEU A 198 9.03 -17.86 25.58
C LEU A 198 7.60 -18.36 25.77
N ILE A 199 6.66 -17.91 24.95
CA ILE A 199 5.25 -18.35 24.97
C ILE A 199 5.17 -19.87 24.82
N ARG A 200 5.85 -20.43 23.84
CA ARG A 200 5.82 -21.87 23.53
C ARG A 200 6.34 -22.74 24.67
N ASN A 201 7.30 -22.24 25.45
CA ASN A 201 7.96 -22.97 26.55
C ASN A 201 7.39 -22.63 27.93
N SER A 202 6.49 -21.64 28.03
CA SER A 202 5.96 -21.18 29.32
C SER A 202 4.78 -22.01 29.81
N SER A 203 4.72 -22.24 31.09
CA SER A 203 3.54 -22.74 31.80
C SER A 203 2.67 -21.62 32.41
N LYS A 204 3.09 -20.36 32.28
CA LYS A 204 2.35 -19.21 32.80
C LYS A 204 0.97 -19.09 32.17
N ASN A 205 0.01 -18.53 32.91
CA ASN A 205 -1.29 -18.16 32.37
C ASN A 205 -1.15 -17.22 31.16
N LYS A 206 -1.98 -17.43 30.11
CA LYS A 206 -1.97 -16.67 28.87
C LYS A 206 -2.10 -15.16 29.11
N GLU A 207 -3.09 -14.77 29.94
CA GLU A 207 -3.37 -13.35 30.18
C GLU A 207 -2.19 -12.62 30.85
N THR A 208 -1.60 -13.23 31.88
CA THR A 208 -0.44 -12.67 32.59
C THR A 208 0.75 -12.49 31.66
N LEU A 209 1.04 -13.50 30.84
CA LEU A 209 2.17 -13.42 29.91
C LEU A 209 1.90 -12.43 28.78
N MET A 210 0.68 -12.35 28.26
CA MET A 210 0.28 -11.37 27.26
C MET A 210 0.45 -9.94 27.76
N LYS A 211 -0.05 -9.63 28.98
CA LYS A 211 0.11 -8.30 29.58
C LYS A 211 1.58 -7.90 29.71
N GLN A 212 2.43 -8.82 30.17
CA GLN A 212 3.87 -8.58 30.27
C GLN A 212 4.50 -8.28 28.91
N LEU A 213 4.30 -9.15 27.90
CA LEU A 213 4.91 -9.03 26.60
C LEU A 213 4.41 -7.81 25.82
N LEU A 214 3.12 -7.49 25.91
CA LEU A 214 2.56 -6.29 25.27
C LEU A 214 3.03 -5.01 25.95
N SER A 215 3.24 -5.01 27.28
CA SER A 215 3.87 -3.88 27.98
C SER A 215 5.30 -3.64 27.48
N ASP A 216 6.07 -4.71 27.26
CA ASP A 216 7.42 -4.60 26.70
C ASP A 216 7.39 -4.12 25.24
N CYS A 217 6.42 -4.59 24.43
CA CYS A 217 6.16 -4.07 23.08
C CYS A 217 5.87 -2.58 23.09
N TYR A 218 4.95 -2.14 23.97
CA TYR A 218 4.59 -0.74 24.13
C TYR A 218 5.82 0.11 24.49
N LYS A 219 6.61 -0.33 25.46
CA LYS A 219 7.85 0.35 25.84
C LYS A 219 8.82 0.51 24.67
N ILE A 220 9.03 -0.54 23.87
CA ILE A 220 9.89 -0.48 22.69
C ILE A 220 9.34 0.56 21.71
N LEU A 221 8.05 0.50 21.40
CA LEU A 221 7.43 1.42 20.46
C LEU A 221 7.49 2.88 20.93
N VAL A 222 7.30 3.16 22.23
CA VAL A 222 7.46 4.50 22.81
C VAL A 222 8.88 5.02 22.62
N LEU A 223 9.90 4.18 22.85
CA LEU A 223 11.30 4.57 22.69
C LEU A 223 11.66 4.93 21.24
N PHE A 224 11.06 4.28 20.25
CA PHE A 224 11.35 4.49 18.83
C PHE A 224 10.45 5.54 18.17
N LEU A 225 9.15 5.57 18.51
CA LEU A 225 8.12 6.35 17.81
C LEU A 225 7.55 7.50 18.64
N GLY A 226 7.81 7.52 19.96
CA GLY A 226 7.17 8.43 20.92
C GLY A 226 5.85 7.87 21.44
N GLU A 227 5.39 8.41 22.56
CA GLU A 227 4.16 8.00 23.21
C GLU A 227 2.93 8.64 22.57
N PRO A 228 1.92 7.87 22.15
CA PRO A 228 0.67 8.43 21.64
C PRO A 228 -0.09 9.18 22.75
N PRO A 229 -0.63 10.37 22.47
CA PRO A 229 -1.39 11.14 23.46
C PRO A 229 -2.74 10.46 23.74
N LYS A 230 -3.17 10.50 25.01
CA LYS A 230 -4.52 10.08 25.42
C LYS A 230 -5.57 11.14 25.07
N THR A 231 -5.21 12.40 25.24
CA THR A 231 -5.97 13.59 24.85
C THR A 231 -5.00 14.60 24.25
N PHE A 232 -5.50 15.53 23.46
CA PHE A 232 -4.70 16.59 22.86
C PHE A 232 -5.49 17.89 22.71
N THR A 233 -4.78 18.98 22.56
CA THR A 233 -5.32 20.28 22.15
C THR A 233 -4.93 20.52 20.71
N TRP A 234 -5.91 20.80 19.84
CA TRP A 234 -5.67 21.15 18.45
C TRP A 234 -5.86 22.64 18.25
N ASP A 235 -4.74 23.32 18.08
CA ASP A 235 -4.67 24.73 17.68
C ASP A 235 -4.42 24.79 16.16
N TYR A 236 -5.29 25.50 15.42
CA TYR A 236 -5.21 25.58 13.97
C TYR A 236 -5.73 26.93 13.46
N TYR A 237 -5.32 27.26 12.25
CA TYR A 237 -5.82 28.42 11.54
C TYR A 237 -6.85 28.03 10.49
N GLU A 238 -8.02 28.66 10.56
CA GLU A 238 -9.04 28.65 9.51
C GLU A 238 -8.77 29.84 8.57
N ILE A 239 -8.53 29.55 7.28
CA ILE A 239 -8.31 30.59 6.27
C ILE A 239 -9.67 31.19 5.89
N ASP A 240 -9.78 32.52 5.94
CA ASP A 240 -11.00 33.22 5.53
C ASP A 240 -11.24 33.00 4.02
N LYS A 241 -12.46 32.54 3.66
CA LYS A 241 -12.82 32.23 2.27
C LYS A 241 -12.89 33.47 1.37
N LYS A 242 -13.16 34.65 1.97
CA LYS A 242 -13.27 35.91 1.23
C LYS A 242 -11.94 36.67 1.18
N ASN A 243 -11.16 36.59 2.26
CA ASN A 243 -9.84 37.22 2.35
C ASN A 243 -8.80 36.16 2.78
N LYS A 244 -8.10 35.57 1.78
CA LYS A 244 -7.13 34.50 2.03
C LYS A 244 -5.92 34.87 2.87
N ASP A 245 -5.66 36.14 3.03
CA ASP A 245 -4.58 36.64 3.89
C ASP A 245 -4.99 36.69 5.37
N LYS A 246 -6.31 36.63 5.64
CA LYS A 246 -6.85 36.59 7.00
C LYS A 246 -6.97 35.13 7.50
N LYS A 247 -6.35 34.90 8.65
CA LYS A 247 -6.38 33.60 9.34
C LYS A 247 -7.04 33.80 10.72
N ASN A 248 -8.01 32.95 11.04
CA ASN A 248 -8.68 32.91 12.32
C ASN A 248 -8.18 31.73 13.13
N GLN A 249 -7.57 31.99 14.28
CA GLN A 249 -7.15 30.94 15.19
C GLN A 249 -8.37 30.24 15.80
N LYS A 250 -8.30 28.90 15.85
CA LYS A 250 -9.28 28.03 16.48
C LYS A 250 -8.56 27.09 17.40
N ILE A 251 -9.10 26.83 18.57
CA ILE A 251 -8.53 25.94 19.57
C ILE A 251 -9.61 24.96 19.99
N LEU A 252 -9.28 23.69 19.93
CA LEU A 252 -10.09 22.59 20.46
C LEU A 252 -9.27 21.89 21.54
N GLU A 253 -9.74 21.92 22.79
CA GLU A 253 -9.01 21.47 23.95
C GLU A 253 -9.47 20.07 24.42
N ASN A 254 -8.55 19.34 25.05
CA ASN A 254 -8.82 18.06 25.75
C ASN A 254 -9.59 17.02 24.90
N ILE A 255 -9.23 16.88 23.61
CA ILE A 255 -9.94 15.99 22.69
C ILE A 255 -9.35 14.60 22.77
N ILE A 256 -10.21 13.58 22.91
CA ILE A 256 -9.85 12.18 22.72
C ILE A 256 -9.71 11.88 21.22
N PRO A 257 -8.64 11.20 20.75
CA PRO A 257 -8.43 10.96 19.32
C PRO A 257 -9.60 10.29 18.59
N LEU A 258 -10.30 9.36 19.21
CA LEU A 258 -11.47 8.72 18.64
C LEU A 258 -12.65 9.68 18.50
N ASP A 259 -12.85 10.56 19.48
CA ASP A 259 -13.87 11.62 19.42
C ASP A 259 -13.55 12.66 18.36
N PHE A 260 -12.26 12.97 18.19
CA PHE A 260 -11.82 13.84 17.11
C PHE A 260 -12.21 13.26 15.73
N TYR A 261 -11.93 11.98 15.51
CA TYR A 261 -12.35 11.33 14.28
C TYR A 261 -13.87 11.39 14.10
N LYS A 262 -14.65 10.99 15.10
CA LYS A 262 -16.11 10.88 14.98
C LYS A 262 -16.82 12.24 14.82
N LYS A 263 -16.31 13.30 15.47
CA LYS A 263 -17.00 14.61 15.51
C LYS A 263 -16.48 15.58 14.44
N TYR A 264 -15.20 15.53 14.13
CA TYR A 264 -14.56 16.57 13.32
C TYR A 264 -14.12 16.11 11.94
N VAL A 265 -13.81 14.83 11.74
CA VAL A 265 -13.36 14.32 10.44
C VAL A 265 -14.58 14.01 9.56
N PRO A 266 -14.81 14.73 8.46
CA PRO A 266 -16.00 14.56 7.62
C PRO A 266 -15.81 13.42 6.61
N TYR A 267 -15.46 12.24 7.10
CA TYR A 267 -15.21 11.05 6.27
C TYR A 267 -15.44 9.78 7.09
N ASP A 268 -16.41 8.97 6.68
CA ASP A 268 -16.64 7.66 7.30
C ASP A 268 -15.91 6.57 6.52
N VAL A 269 -14.96 5.90 7.18
CA VAL A 269 -14.20 4.78 6.58
C VAL A 269 -15.07 3.54 6.39
N ASN A 270 -16.19 3.41 7.10
CA ASN A 270 -17.08 2.25 7.06
C ASN A 270 -18.05 2.27 5.87
N ASP A 271 -18.26 3.43 5.23
CA ASP A 271 -19.09 3.56 4.02
C ASP A 271 -18.37 3.17 2.74
N LYS A 272 -17.20 2.61 2.84
CA LYS A 272 -16.37 2.25 1.69
C LYS A 272 -16.45 0.78 1.34
N ILE A 273 -16.17 0.49 0.07
CA ILE A 273 -16.11 -0.85 -0.49
C ILE A 273 -14.75 -1.04 -1.15
N CYS A 274 -14.16 -2.20 -0.92
CA CYS A 274 -12.85 -2.57 -1.48
C CYS A 274 -13.05 -3.44 -2.73
N LEU A 275 -12.87 -2.84 -3.89
CA LEU A 275 -12.93 -3.50 -5.19
C LEU A 275 -11.56 -4.01 -5.58
N ILE A 276 -11.47 -5.25 -6.05
CA ILE A 276 -10.24 -5.80 -6.61
C ILE A 276 -10.45 -6.26 -8.05
N ASN A 277 -9.35 -6.28 -8.81
CA ASN A 277 -9.33 -6.91 -10.11
C ASN A 277 -8.31 -8.05 -10.13
N TYR A 278 -8.81 -9.27 -10.04
CA TYR A 278 -8.06 -10.51 -10.12
C TYR A 278 -8.62 -11.35 -11.28
N PRO A 279 -8.15 -11.14 -12.51
CA PRO A 279 -8.78 -11.68 -13.72
C PRO A 279 -8.35 -13.13 -14.03
N CYS A 280 -8.27 -14.00 -13.02
CA CYS A 280 -7.91 -15.39 -13.17
C CYS A 280 -9.13 -16.29 -13.13
N LYS A 281 -9.14 -17.34 -13.95
CA LYS A 281 -10.26 -18.28 -14.08
C LYS A 281 -10.67 -18.89 -12.75
N ASP A 282 -9.70 -19.20 -11.90
CA ASP A 282 -9.91 -19.81 -10.58
C ASP A 282 -10.37 -18.81 -9.49
N ILE A 283 -10.39 -17.51 -9.83
CA ILE A 283 -10.81 -16.43 -8.94
C ILE A 283 -11.98 -15.67 -9.60
N PRO A 284 -13.19 -16.25 -9.65
CA PRO A 284 -14.31 -15.67 -10.38
C PRO A 284 -14.65 -14.25 -10.00
N TYR A 285 -15.07 -13.44 -10.98
CA TYR A 285 -15.67 -12.13 -10.75
C TYR A 285 -17.02 -12.24 -10.02
N TYR A 286 -17.42 -11.15 -9.40
CA TYR A 286 -18.66 -10.99 -8.64
C TYR A 286 -18.78 -11.96 -7.46
N LYS A 287 -17.63 -12.24 -6.84
CA LYS A 287 -17.51 -12.98 -5.59
C LYS A 287 -16.80 -12.14 -4.54
N LYS A 288 -17.13 -12.42 -3.28
CA LYS A 288 -16.47 -11.83 -2.12
C LYS A 288 -15.31 -12.73 -1.69
N TYR A 289 -14.16 -12.12 -1.43
CA TYR A 289 -12.94 -12.80 -1.00
C TYR A 289 -12.44 -12.25 0.31
N ASN A 290 -11.75 -13.08 1.08
CA ASN A 290 -10.99 -12.73 2.26
C ASN A 290 -9.61 -13.37 2.17
N LEU A 291 -8.63 -12.83 2.90
CA LEU A 291 -7.30 -13.40 3.00
C LEU A 291 -7.09 -14.02 4.37
N GLU A 292 -6.59 -15.25 4.39
CA GLU A 292 -6.21 -15.93 5.61
C GLU A 292 -5.05 -15.19 6.29
N MET A 293 -5.09 -15.06 7.62
CA MET A 293 -4.03 -14.44 8.44
C MET A 293 -3.74 -12.95 8.14
N PHE A 294 -4.73 -12.22 7.65
CA PHE A 294 -4.60 -10.85 7.16
C PHE A 294 -5.30 -9.83 8.08
N LEU A 295 -5.10 -9.94 9.38
CA LEU A 295 -5.72 -9.07 10.37
C LEU A 295 -4.66 -8.41 11.25
N ASN A 296 -4.78 -7.09 11.52
CA ASN A 296 -3.97 -6.42 12.53
C ASN A 296 -4.66 -6.38 13.90
N VAL A 297 -5.92 -5.97 13.97
CA VAL A 297 -6.72 -5.88 15.20
C VAL A 297 -7.59 -7.13 15.34
N ILE A 298 -7.46 -7.91 16.40
CA ILE A 298 -8.13 -9.22 16.57
C ILE A 298 -9.65 -9.08 16.52
N GLU A 299 -10.21 -8.10 17.23
CA GLU A 299 -11.63 -7.80 17.27
C GLU A 299 -12.11 -6.96 16.06
N GLY A 300 -11.22 -6.64 15.14
CA GLY A 300 -11.49 -5.79 13.99
C GLY A 300 -12.30 -6.47 12.89
N ILE A 301 -12.70 -5.65 11.92
CA ILE A 301 -13.38 -6.15 10.71
C ILE A 301 -12.38 -6.96 9.87
N LYS A 302 -12.85 -8.08 9.33
CA LYS A 302 -12.06 -8.91 8.43
C LYS A 302 -11.89 -8.20 7.08
N THR A 303 -10.74 -8.41 6.45
CA THR A 303 -10.51 -7.93 5.10
C THR A 303 -11.48 -8.59 4.14
N GLU A 304 -12.28 -7.78 3.45
CA GLU A 304 -13.22 -8.24 2.44
C GLU A 304 -12.97 -7.52 1.13
N PHE A 305 -12.79 -8.30 0.07
CA PHE A 305 -12.59 -7.82 -1.29
C PHE A 305 -13.73 -8.30 -2.18
N ILE A 306 -14.18 -7.44 -3.08
CA ILE A 306 -15.10 -7.82 -4.15
C ILE A 306 -14.34 -7.83 -5.47
N ASN A 307 -14.22 -9.02 -6.07
CA ASN A 307 -13.54 -9.16 -7.36
C ASN A 307 -14.48 -8.77 -8.50
N VAL A 308 -14.06 -7.78 -9.30
CA VAL A 308 -14.84 -7.24 -10.42
C VAL A 308 -13.97 -6.99 -11.66
N PRO A 309 -14.56 -6.93 -12.86
CA PRO A 309 -13.86 -6.46 -14.06
C PRO A 309 -13.30 -5.05 -13.88
N MET A 310 -12.19 -4.74 -14.56
CA MET A 310 -11.49 -3.47 -14.39
C MET A 310 -12.33 -2.25 -14.81
N ASP A 311 -13.21 -2.40 -15.80
CA ASP A 311 -14.11 -1.32 -16.23
C ASP A 311 -15.07 -0.87 -15.11
N ILE A 312 -15.50 -1.77 -14.23
CA ILE A 312 -16.31 -1.44 -13.04
C ILE A 312 -15.49 -0.58 -12.07
N ILE A 313 -14.23 -0.95 -11.83
CA ILE A 313 -13.31 -0.17 -10.98
C ILE A 313 -13.09 1.23 -11.57
N VAL A 314 -12.78 1.31 -12.86
CA VAL A 314 -12.55 2.59 -13.57
C VAL A 314 -13.80 3.48 -13.52
N LYS A 315 -14.99 2.92 -13.73
CA LYS A 315 -16.26 3.66 -13.61
C LYS A 315 -16.49 4.18 -12.19
N ALA A 316 -16.23 3.38 -11.17
CA ALA A 316 -16.38 3.77 -9.77
C ALA A 316 -15.39 4.88 -9.38
N ILE A 317 -14.12 4.78 -9.82
CA ILE A 317 -13.10 5.84 -9.63
C ILE A 317 -13.57 7.17 -10.26
N LYS A 318 -14.02 7.14 -11.52
CA LYS A 318 -14.50 8.35 -12.21
C LYS A 318 -15.72 8.98 -11.52
N LYS A 319 -16.66 8.16 -11.03
CA LYS A 319 -17.79 8.65 -10.23
C LYS A 319 -17.34 9.31 -8.92
N SER A 320 -16.37 8.69 -8.22
CA SER A 320 -15.79 9.22 -6.99
C SER A 320 -15.17 10.61 -7.22
N ILE A 321 -14.30 10.74 -8.22
CA ILE A 321 -13.64 12.00 -8.57
C ILE A 321 -14.65 13.08 -9.00
N ASN A 322 -15.72 12.71 -9.74
CA ASN A 322 -16.79 13.65 -10.11
C ASN A 322 -17.53 14.20 -8.88
N ASN A 323 -17.56 13.44 -7.80
CA ASN A 323 -18.12 13.85 -6.50
C ASN A 323 -17.05 14.42 -5.53
N GLU A 324 -15.90 14.85 -6.07
CA GLU A 324 -14.81 15.45 -5.28
C GLU A 324 -14.24 14.52 -4.18
N GLU A 325 -14.35 13.20 -4.36
CA GLU A 325 -13.78 12.19 -3.47
C GLU A 325 -12.58 11.51 -4.13
N ALA A 326 -11.41 11.58 -3.49
CA ALA A 326 -10.20 10.90 -3.91
C ALA A 326 -10.27 9.40 -3.62
N VAL A 327 -9.55 8.61 -4.41
CA VAL A 327 -9.61 7.14 -4.34
C VAL A 327 -8.27 6.57 -3.93
N TRP A 328 -8.27 5.79 -2.85
CA TRP A 328 -7.13 4.96 -2.46
C TRP A 328 -6.99 3.77 -3.41
N CYS A 329 -5.76 3.53 -3.90
CA CYS A 329 -5.48 2.43 -4.81
C CYS A 329 -4.26 1.63 -4.39
N GLY A 330 -4.38 0.28 -4.47
CA GLY A 330 -3.28 -0.66 -4.32
C GLY A 330 -2.78 -1.16 -5.69
N VAL A 331 -1.47 -1.04 -5.92
CA VAL A 331 -0.85 -1.26 -7.24
C VAL A 331 0.52 -1.93 -7.12
N ASP A 332 1.07 -2.43 -8.24
CA ASP A 332 2.50 -2.74 -8.36
C ASP A 332 3.25 -1.55 -8.96
N VAL A 333 3.63 -0.62 -8.11
CA VAL A 333 4.22 0.66 -8.53
C VAL A 333 5.57 0.53 -9.21
N ASN A 334 6.32 -0.54 -8.96
CA ASN A 334 7.67 -0.72 -9.50
C ASN A 334 7.70 -1.13 -10.99
N LYS A 335 6.54 -1.27 -11.62
CA LYS A 335 6.42 -1.65 -13.04
C LYS A 335 6.27 -0.42 -13.91
N PHE A 336 7.19 -0.24 -14.87
CA PHE A 336 7.10 0.80 -15.90
C PHE A 336 6.80 2.20 -15.34
N ILE A 337 7.53 2.58 -14.29
CA ILE A 337 7.49 3.91 -13.69
C ILE A 337 8.76 4.70 -14.03
N SER A 338 8.60 5.94 -14.46
CA SER A 338 9.65 6.96 -14.43
C SER A 338 9.37 7.91 -13.28
N LYS A 339 10.19 7.86 -12.23
CA LYS A 339 10.02 8.73 -11.07
C LYS A 339 10.36 10.17 -11.39
N ASP A 340 11.46 10.39 -12.11
CA ASP A 340 11.96 11.73 -12.46
C ASP A 340 10.99 12.43 -13.42
N ASP A 341 10.47 11.70 -14.44
CA ASP A 341 9.55 12.26 -15.45
C ASP A 341 8.08 12.25 -15.03
N GLY A 342 7.74 11.56 -13.92
CA GLY A 342 6.41 11.56 -13.33
C GLY A 342 5.35 10.76 -14.10
N PHE A 343 5.68 9.58 -14.67
CA PHE A 343 4.69 8.79 -15.37
C PHE A 343 4.76 7.29 -15.03
N LEU A 344 3.61 6.62 -15.17
CA LEU A 344 3.42 5.17 -15.14
C LEU A 344 2.75 4.75 -16.46
N ASP A 345 3.54 4.26 -17.40
CA ASP A 345 3.04 3.77 -18.70
C ASP A 345 4.02 2.80 -19.36
N THR A 346 3.52 1.67 -19.84
CA THR A 346 4.32 0.68 -20.59
C THR A 346 4.88 1.23 -21.90
N LYS A 347 4.24 2.22 -22.51
CA LYS A 347 4.68 2.85 -23.76
C LYS A 347 5.96 3.68 -23.60
N GLY A 348 6.22 4.16 -22.39
CA GLY A 348 7.40 4.97 -22.08
C GLY A 348 8.71 4.20 -22.01
N PHE A 349 8.70 2.89 -22.25
CA PHE A 349 9.87 2.02 -22.04
C PHE A 349 10.21 1.22 -23.30
N ASN A 350 11.50 1.04 -23.55
CA ASN A 350 12.07 0.45 -24.77
C ASN A 350 12.77 -0.89 -24.53
N TYR A 351 12.08 -1.83 -23.88
CA TYR A 351 12.67 -3.16 -23.65
C TYR A 351 12.85 -3.97 -24.94
N THR A 352 11.87 -3.88 -25.87
CA THR A 352 11.87 -4.69 -27.08
C THR A 352 13.04 -4.37 -28.01
N ASP A 353 13.37 -3.07 -28.20
CA ASP A 353 14.48 -2.69 -29.08
C ASP A 353 15.83 -3.05 -28.46
N ILE A 354 15.91 -3.04 -27.12
CA ILE A 354 17.14 -3.35 -26.40
C ILE A 354 17.39 -4.86 -26.36
N PHE A 355 16.38 -5.65 -25.98
CA PHE A 355 16.55 -7.08 -25.74
C PHE A 355 16.02 -7.97 -26.86
N GLY A 356 15.17 -7.44 -27.77
CA GLY A 356 14.43 -8.21 -28.76
C GLY A 356 13.16 -8.89 -28.22
N PHE A 357 12.83 -8.66 -26.97
CA PHE A 357 11.61 -9.13 -26.30
C PHE A 357 11.18 -8.15 -25.20
N ASN A 358 9.94 -8.27 -24.73
CA ASN A 358 9.47 -7.58 -23.54
C ASN A 358 9.10 -8.61 -22.46
N ASN A 359 8.99 -8.14 -21.22
CA ASN A 359 8.66 -8.97 -20.06
C ASN A 359 7.24 -8.70 -19.54
N ILE A 360 6.34 -8.18 -20.38
CA ILE A 360 4.97 -7.88 -19.99
C ILE A 360 4.17 -9.17 -20.08
N MET A 361 3.64 -9.61 -18.95
CA MET A 361 2.62 -10.67 -18.87
C MET A 361 1.23 -10.02 -18.78
N ASP A 362 0.19 -10.77 -19.13
CA ASP A 362 -1.14 -10.35 -18.71
C ASP A 362 -1.26 -10.39 -17.16
N LYS A 363 -2.29 -9.76 -16.62
CA LYS A 363 -2.41 -9.59 -15.18
C LYS A 363 -2.55 -10.93 -14.43
N CYS A 364 -3.27 -11.89 -15.00
CA CYS A 364 -3.44 -13.20 -14.36
C CYS A 364 -2.12 -13.96 -14.30
N ASP A 365 -1.42 -14.04 -15.43
CA ASP A 365 -0.12 -14.70 -15.49
C ASP A 365 0.89 -13.98 -14.58
N GLY A 366 0.90 -12.64 -14.60
CA GLY A 366 1.74 -11.85 -13.69
C GLY A 366 1.55 -12.19 -12.21
N LEU A 367 0.30 -12.39 -11.78
CA LEU A 367 -0.02 -12.82 -10.42
C LEU A 367 0.39 -14.27 -10.15
N ASN A 368 0.04 -15.19 -11.05
CA ASN A 368 0.29 -16.62 -10.89
C ASN A 368 1.79 -16.95 -10.88
N TYR A 369 2.56 -16.34 -11.78
CA TYR A 369 4.02 -16.51 -11.87
C TYR A 369 4.80 -15.55 -10.96
N ARG A 370 4.14 -14.83 -10.07
CA ARG A 370 4.76 -13.92 -9.08
C ARG A 370 5.59 -12.79 -9.72
N GLN A 371 5.33 -12.47 -10.98
CA GLN A 371 5.97 -11.33 -11.64
C GLN A 371 5.43 -10.00 -11.11
N SER A 372 4.15 -9.96 -10.74
CA SER A 372 3.47 -8.76 -10.28
C SER A 372 2.50 -9.07 -9.14
N ASN A 373 2.39 -8.14 -8.20
CA ASN A 373 1.49 -8.19 -7.06
C ASN A 373 1.33 -6.78 -6.46
N PRO A 374 0.29 -6.50 -5.66
CA PRO A 374 0.18 -5.21 -5.01
C PRO A 374 1.34 -4.99 -4.02
N THR A 375 2.14 -3.94 -4.26
CA THR A 375 3.34 -3.61 -3.48
C THR A 375 3.30 -2.20 -2.90
N HIS A 376 2.34 -1.37 -3.34
CA HIS A 376 2.29 0.05 -2.98
C HIS A 376 0.86 0.56 -2.99
N ALA A 377 0.63 1.64 -2.25
CA ALA A 377 -0.62 2.37 -2.27
C ALA A 377 -0.39 3.86 -2.54
N PHE A 378 -1.27 4.44 -3.35
CA PHE A 378 -1.31 5.87 -3.66
C PHE A 378 -2.76 6.36 -3.83
N VAL A 379 -2.93 7.64 -4.13
CA VAL A 379 -4.24 8.28 -4.29
C VAL A 379 -4.48 8.68 -5.73
N ILE A 380 -5.67 8.37 -6.27
CA ILE A 380 -6.14 8.91 -7.55
C ILE A 380 -7.01 10.13 -7.28
N GLU A 381 -6.67 11.26 -7.92
CA GLU A 381 -7.32 12.57 -7.70
C GLU A 381 -7.87 13.21 -8.98
N GLY A 382 -7.62 12.62 -10.13
CA GLY A 382 -8.10 13.17 -11.40
C GLY A 382 -8.03 12.16 -12.52
N TYR A 383 -8.64 12.52 -13.64
CA TYR A 383 -8.61 11.70 -14.85
C TYR A 383 -8.79 12.55 -16.11
N ASN A 384 -8.40 11.97 -17.25
CA ASN A 384 -8.64 12.53 -18.58
C ASN A 384 -9.80 11.82 -19.27
N HIS A 385 -10.62 12.58 -20.01
CA HIS A 385 -11.62 12.04 -20.91
C HIS A 385 -11.01 11.52 -22.21
N LYS A 386 -11.78 10.71 -22.95
CA LYS A 386 -11.39 10.18 -24.26
C LYS A 386 -11.51 11.25 -25.34
N LYS A 387 -10.50 12.12 -25.48
CA LYS A 387 -10.27 12.88 -26.70
C LYS A 387 -8.85 12.58 -27.16
N GLY A 388 -8.71 11.74 -28.20
CA GLY A 388 -7.42 11.24 -28.65
C GLY A 388 -6.92 10.05 -27.82
N ASN A 389 -5.75 9.52 -28.10
CA ASN A 389 -5.21 8.24 -27.60
C ASN A 389 -4.72 8.20 -26.15
N SER A 390 -5.11 9.11 -25.26
CA SER A 390 -4.58 9.15 -23.92
C SER A 390 -5.66 9.19 -22.85
N HIS A 391 -6.03 8.00 -22.36
CA HIS A 391 -6.77 7.85 -21.12
C HIS A 391 -5.76 7.69 -20.00
N GLY A 392 -5.93 8.45 -18.92
CA GLY A 392 -5.07 8.32 -17.77
C GLY A 392 -5.62 9.00 -16.54
N PHE A 393 -4.92 8.80 -15.46
CA PHE A 393 -5.27 9.30 -14.14
C PHE A 393 -4.17 10.22 -13.59
N LEU A 394 -4.58 11.22 -12.83
CA LEU A 394 -3.71 11.97 -11.95
C LEU A 394 -3.61 11.23 -10.63
N ILE A 395 -2.39 10.92 -10.22
CA ILE A 395 -2.14 10.31 -8.92
C ILE A 395 -1.25 11.21 -8.06
N GLU A 396 -1.55 11.25 -6.75
CA GLU A 396 -0.67 11.74 -5.73
C GLU A 396 0.06 10.56 -5.09
N ASN A 397 1.39 10.63 -5.06
CA ASN A 397 2.20 9.66 -4.36
C ASN A 397 2.70 10.26 -3.03
N SER A 398 3.22 9.42 -2.13
CA SER A 398 3.78 9.81 -0.84
C SER A 398 5.31 9.74 -0.83
N TRP A 399 5.96 10.38 -1.82
CA TRP A 399 7.42 10.40 -1.98
C TRP A 399 8.01 11.82 -2.03
N GLY A 400 7.33 12.78 -1.40
CA GLY A 400 7.72 14.18 -1.45
C GLY A 400 7.44 14.83 -2.80
N ASP A 401 7.80 16.09 -2.95
CA ASP A 401 7.57 16.92 -4.13
C ASP A 401 8.76 17.00 -5.09
N ASP A 402 9.90 16.41 -4.74
CA ASP A 402 11.12 16.39 -5.58
C ASP A 402 10.99 15.49 -6.82
N ASN A 403 10.02 14.58 -6.85
CA ASN A 403 9.83 13.62 -7.94
C ASN A 403 8.55 13.93 -8.74
N GLY A 404 8.54 13.50 -10.01
CA GLY A 404 7.39 13.69 -10.89
C GLY A 404 7.04 15.16 -11.13
N PHE A 405 5.74 15.50 -11.24
CA PHE A 405 5.33 16.90 -11.30
C PHE A 405 4.98 17.40 -9.89
N LYS A 406 5.99 17.76 -9.12
CA LYS A 406 5.81 18.16 -7.71
C LYS A 406 5.02 17.10 -6.94
N GLY A 407 5.52 15.85 -6.93
CA GLY A 407 4.96 14.70 -6.24
C GLY A 407 3.72 14.05 -6.87
N ASN A 408 3.22 14.60 -7.97
CA ASN A 408 2.13 14.01 -8.75
C ASN A 408 2.66 13.25 -9.97
N TYR A 409 1.87 12.31 -10.47
CA TYR A 409 2.22 11.46 -11.62
C TYR A 409 1.03 11.29 -12.56
N TYR A 410 1.35 11.14 -13.84
CA TYR A 410 0.42 10.61 -14.83
C TYR A 410 0.46 9.08 -14.83
N MET A 411 -0.69 8.43 -14.79
CA MET A 411 -0.83 6.98 -14.91
C MET A 411 -1.74 6.66 -16.10
N SER A 412 -1.23 5.94 -17.11
CA SER A 412 -2.09 5.52 -18.22
C SER A 412 -3.11 4.45 -17.79
N GLU A 413 -4.31 4.47 -18.34
CA GLU A 413 -5.33 3.45 -18.09
C GLU A 413 -4.83 2.05 -18.48
N LYS A 414 -4.01 1.94 -19.55
CA LYS A 414 -3.37 0.68 -19.94
C LYS A 414 -2.46 0.14 -18.85
N TRP A 415 -1.66 1.00 -18.23
CA TRP A 415 -0.82 0.61 -17.11
C TRP A 415 -1.67 0.17 -15.91
N PHE A 416 -2.71 0.92 -15.59
CA PHE A 416 -3.61 0.59 -14.49
C PHE A 416 -4.34 -0.73 -14.71
N ASN A 417 -4.72 -1.05 -15.95
CA ASN A 417 -5.31 -2.34 -16.30
C ASN A 417 -4.36 -3.52 -16.06
N LEU A 418 -3.05 -3.32 -16.17
CA LEU A 418 -2.06 -4.37 -15.93
C LEU A 418 -1.64 -4.46 -14.46
N TYR A 419 -1.43 -3.33 -13.80
CA TYR A 419 -0.74 -3.24 -12.50
C TYR A 419 -1.55 -2.59 -11.39
N GLY A 420 -2.79 -2.15 -11.65
CA GLY A 420 -3.75 -1.71 -10.65
C GLY A 420 -4.56 -2.90 -10.13
N TYR A 421 -4.59 -3.09 -8.83
CA TYR A 421 -5.20 -4.27 -8.23
C TYR A 421 -6.39 -3.96 -7.34
N ILE A 422 -6.33 -2.87 -6.58
CA ILE A 422 -7.29 -2.53 -5.54
C ILE A 422 -7.71 -1.08 -5.71
N ALA A 423 -9.00 -0.80 -5.58
CA ALA A 423 -9.53 0.55 -5.44
C ALA A 423 -10.58 0.58 -4.33
N VAL A 424 -10.53 1.61 -3.51
CA VAL A 424 -11.49 1.82 -2.43
C VAL A 424 -12.34 3.02 -2.75
N VAL A 425 -13.65 2.80 -2.86
CA VAL A 425 -14.63 3.82 -3.21
C VAL A 425 -15.80 3.80 -2.25
N ASP A 426 -16.58 4.87 -2.21
CA ASP A 426 -17.84 4.91 -1.47
C ASP A 426 -18.85 3.93 -2.08
N LYS A 427 -19.62 3.27 -1.22
CA LYS A 427 -20.70 2.34 -1.61
C LYS A 427 -21.69 2.95 -2.58
N LYS A 428 -21.96 4.27 -2.48
CA LYS A 428 -22.86 5.01 -3.38
C LYS A 428 -22.37 5.07 -4.84
N PHE A 429 -21.10 4.78 -5.12
CA PHE A 429 -20.52 4.85 -6.47
C PHE A 429 -20.53 3.53 -7.22
N VAL A 430 -20.91 2.44 -6.56
CA VAL A 430 -21.10 1.12 -7.16
C VAL A 430 -22.60 0.82 -7.37
N SER A 431 -22.91 -0.20 -8.16
CA SER A 431 -24.31 -0.57 -8.40
C SER A 431 -24.83 -1.50 -7.30
N SER A 432 -26.18 -1.70 -7.30
CA SER A 432 -26.80 -2.69 -6.41
C SER A 432 -26.27 -4.11 -6.61
N LYS A 433 -25.76 -4.43 -7.81
CA LYS A 433 -25.15 -5.73 -8.09
C LYS A 433 -23.91 -5.94 -7.24
N GLU A 434 -22.98 -4.97 -7.20
CA GLU A 434 -21.75 -5.06 -6.39
C GLU A 434 -22.09 -5.00 -4.90
N LEU A 435 -23.07 -4.17 -4.48
CA LEU A 435 -23.49 -4.11 -3.08
C LEU A 435 -24.07 -5.44 -2.58
N ASN A 436 -24.82 -6.16 -3.43
CA ASN A 436 -25.36 -7.48 -3.05
C ASN A 436 -24.26 -8.54 -2.85
N ILE A 437 -23.09 -8.39 -3.48
CA ILE A 437 -21.97 -9.29 -3.27
C ILE A 437 -21.43 -9.17 -1.85
N MET A 438 -21.49 -8.00 -1.22
CA MET A 438 -21.06 -7.80 0.17
C MET A 438 -21.81 -8.72 1.16
N LYS A 439 -23.04 -9.15 0.83
CA LYS A 439 -23.86 -10.07 1.65
C LYS A 439 -23.43 -11.54 1.51
N GLN A 440 -22.60 -11.88 0.51
CA GLN A 440 -22.14 -13.26 0.30
C GLN A 440 -21.14 -13.68 1.39
N LYS A 441 -21.11 -14.98 1.67
CA LYS A 441 -20.00 -15.57 2.45
C LYS A 441 -18.69 -15.44 1.66
N PRO A 442 -17.59 -14.95 2.24
CA PRO A 442 -16.35 -14.80 1.51
C PRO A 442 -15.68 -16.15 1.19
N ILE A 443 -15.08 -16.24 0.03
CA ILE A 443 -14.12 -17.29 -0.32
C ILE A 443 -12.78 -16.90 0.31
N ILE A 444 -12.18 -17.80 1.08
CA ILE A 444 -10.92 -17.52 1.79
C ILE A 444 -9.77 -17.87 0.87
N LEU A 445 -8.97 -16.87 0.52
CA LEU A 445 -7.71 -17.03 -0.19
C LEU A 445 -6.61 -17.40 0.82
N PRO A 446 -5.67 -18.29 0.45
CA PRO A 446 -4.60 -18.68 1.35
C PRO A 446 -3.64 -17.53 1.63
N PHE A 447 -2.93 -17.58 2.76
CA PHE A 447 -2.00 -16.52 3.20
C PHE A 447 -0.86 -16.23 2.20
N TRP A 448 -0.48 -17.16 1.35
CA TRP A 448 0.53 -16.98 0.29
C TRP A 448 -0.04 -16.37 -1.01
N ASN A 449 -1.32 -15.99 -1.02
CA ASN A 449 -1.93 -15.36 -2.19
C ASN A 449 -1.26 -14.00 -2.47
N PRO A 450 -1.01 -13.63 -3.74
CA PRO A 450 -0.37 -12.36 -4.12
C PRO A 450 -1.00 -11.11 -3.50
N PHE A 451 -2.30 -11.11 -3.25
CA PHE A 451 -3.00 -10.00 -2.60
C PHE A 451 -2.60 -9.78 -1.14
N GLY A 452 -1.94 -10.75 -0.50
CA GLY A 452 -1.34 -10.61 0.84
C GLY A 452 -0.06 -9.78 0.86
N ASN A 453 0.56 -9.49 -0.26
CA ASN A 453 1.88 -8.86 -0.30
C ASN A 453 1.91 -7.39 0.12
N LEU A 454 0.78 -6.65 0.08
CA LEU A 454 0.72 -5.31 0.68
C LEU A 454 1.03 -5.29 2.17
N LEU A 455 0.85 -6.41 2.87
CA LEU A 455 1.29 -6.56 4.26
C LEU A 455 2.79 -6.79 4.38
N ASN A 456 3.43 -7.30 3.34
CA ASN A 456 4.82 -7.77 3.36
C ASN A 456 5.80 -6.76 2.74
N ILE A 457 5.47 -5.47 2.75
CA ILE A 457 6.39 -4.40 2.32
C ILE A 457 7.53 -4.33 3.34
N LYS A 458 8.73 -4.70 2.87
CA LYS A 458 9.98 -4.68 3.65
C LYS A 458 10.62 -3.32 3.60
#